data_de5fcbfa5b5b497e8f1a035c0b5df182
#
_entry.id   de5fcbfa5b5b497e8f1a035c0b5df182
#
_cell.length_a   1.000
_cell.length_b   1.000
_cell.length_c   1.000
_cell.angle_alpha   90.00
_cell.angle_beta   90.00
_cell.angle_gamma   90.00
#
_symmetry.space_group_name_H-M   'P 1'
#
loop_
_entity.id
_entity.type
_entity.pdbx_description
1 polymer ?
#
loop_
_entity_poly.entity_id
_entity_poly.type
_entity_poly.pdbx_seq_one_letter_code
_entity_poly.pdbx_strand_id
1 'polypeptide(L)'
;MQEDEVIRRAHRNLAEVLKETTRRCGGVGQEEDGLLLVAANHPCPIFVNIAMRTGPIGANEALRRSKGFFAARGKHCETWTLVGRDADMEQAAVAAGMRVAIEMPGMVLHHSPEMPEIPAEAELRRVKDAQAARDFAQVAVEGFGGEAPGFGDLIGTIFSQPRSLLAPDTAAFVVWHRGHPAATALSMLQDGVAWIGWVATTPQSRGQGLGRLATAAATRAGFTLGADFASLEATKMGEPVYSRLGFREILRYRTYWPPEYKG
;
A
#
# COMPACT_ATOMS: atom_id res chain seq x y z
N MET A 1 14.66 16.91 -10.00
CA MET A 1 15.20 15.92 -9.04
C MET A 1 15.77 14.77 -9.85
N GLN A 2 16.92 14.21 -9.49
CA GLN A 2 17.50 13.05 -10.18
C GLN A 2 16.66 11.80 -9.86
N GLU A 3 16.58 10.86 -10.81
CA GLU A 3 15.75 9.65 -10.69
C GLU A 3 16.11 8.81 -9.46
N ASP A 4 17.40 8.61 -9.18
CA ASP A 4 17.87 7.89 -7.99
C ASP A 4 17.38 8.51 -6.66
N GLU A 5 17.27 9.83 -6.61
CA GLU A 5 16.72 10.53 -5.45
C GLU A 5 15.23 10.27 -5.30
N VAL A 6 14.48 10.28 -6.41
CA VAL A 6 13.04 9.95 -6.42
C VAL A 6 12.82 8.52 -5.93
N ILE A 7 13.61 7.57 -6.45
CA ILE A 7 13.53 6.15 -6.03
C ILE A 7 13.80 6.01 -4.53
N ARG A 8 14.88 6.63 -4.01
CA ARG A 8 15.20 6.57 -2.57
C ARG A 8 14.07 7.15 -1.71
N ARG A 9 13.53 8.31 -2.11
CA ARG A 9 12.44 8.97 -1.38
C ARG A 9 11.14 8.16 -1.44
N ALA A 10 10.78 7.60 -2.60
CA ALA A 10 9.60 6.75 -2.74
C ALA A 10 9.72 5.49 -1.88
N HIS A 11 10.88 4.83 -1.89
CA HIS A 11 11.14 3.65 -1.07
C HIS A 11 11.12 3.97 0.43
N ARG A 12 11.73 5.08 0.84
CA ARG A 12 11.68 5.56 2.23
C ARG A 12 10.26 5.90 2.66
N ASN A 13 9.51 6.60 1.82
CA ASN A 13 8.11 6.92 2.07
C ASN A 13 7.26 5.67 2.27
N LEU A 14 7.42 4.63 1.44
CA LEU A 14 6.73 3.35 1.63
C LEU A 14 7.06 2.74 3.00
N ALA A 15 8.33 2.76 3.43
CA ALA A 15 8.73 2.27 4.74
C ALA A 15 8.00 3.01 5.88
N GLU A 16 7.95 4.34 5.82
CA GLU A 16 7.26 5.16 6.82
C GLU A 16 5.74 4.92 6.82
N VAL A 17 5.13 4.81 5.64
CA VAL A 17 3.70 4.50 5.50
C VAL A 17 3.36 3.13 6.08
N LEU A 18 4.17 2.12 5.83
CA LEU A 18 3.98 0.77 6.39
C LEU A 18 4.08 0.78 7.92
N LYS A 19 5.07 1.50 8.49
CA LYS A 19 5.20 1.66 9.95
C LYS A 19 3.98 2.37 10.54
N GLU A 20 3.60 3.49 9.95
CA GLU A 20 2.52 4.33 10.48
C GLU A 20 1.16 3.62 10.35
N THR A 21 0.87 3.00 9.22
CA THR A 21 -0.36 2.21 9.04
C THR A 21 -0.44 1.09 10.07
N THR A 22 0.66 0.35 10.25
CA THR A 22 0.75 -0.73 11.23
C THR A 22 0.53 -0.22 12.65
N ARG A 23 1.17 0.90 13.03
CA ARG A 23 1.01 1.53 14.34
C ARG A 23 -0.43 1.99 14.60
N ARG A 24 -1.09 2.61 13.60
CA ARG A 24 -2.50 3.05 13.70
C ARG A 24 -3.47 1.90 13.94
N CYS A 25 -3.13 0.71 13.46
CA CYS A 25 -3.93 -0.50 13.63
C CYS A 25 -3.53 -1.33 14.88
N GLY A 26 -2.67 -0.78 15.74
CA GLY A 26 -2.23 -1.46 16.97
C GLY A 26 -1.21 -2.58 16.74
N GLY A 27 -0.62 -2.67 15.56
CA GLY A 27 0.47 -3.58 15.24
C GLY A 27 1.84 -3.03 15.68
N VAL A 28 2.89 -3.77 15.33
CA VAL A 28 4.29 -3.46 15.66
C VAL A 28 5.06 -3.11 14.40
N GLY A 29 5.66 -1.92 14.37
CA GLY A 29 6.61 -1.48 13.34
C GLY A 29 7.97 -1.19 13.99
N GLN A 30 9.02 -1.84 13.50
CA GLN A 30 10.40 -1.71 13.99
C GLN A 30 11.32 -1.51 12.79
N GLU A 31 12.19 -0.52 12.87
CA GLU A 31 13.25 -0.31 11.89
C GLU A 31 14.57 -0.16 12.62
N GLU A 32 15.54 -1.02 12.32
CA GLU A 32 16.84 -1.06 12.97
C GLU A 32 17.91 -1.59 12.01
N ASP A 33 19.05 -0.92 11.96
CA ASP A 33 20.22 -1.27 11.13
C ASP A 33 19.87 -1.46 9.64
N GLY A 34 18.91 -0.69 9.12
CA GLY A 34 18.51 -0.77 7.73
C GLY A 34 17.55 -1.93 7.38
N LEU A 35 16.87 -2.48 8.37
CA LEU A 35 15.81 -3.47 8.20
C LEU A 35 14.51 -2.98 8.82
N LEU A 36 13.47 -2.86 8.01
CA LEU A 36 12.09 -2.63 8.46
C LEU A 36 11.38 -3.96 8.65
N LEU A 37 10.74 -4.11 9.82
CA LEU A 37 9.87 -5.23 10.15
C LEU A 37 8.53 -4.68 10.65
N VAL A 38 7.45 -4.97 9.96
CA VAL A 38 6.10 -4.59 10.37
C VAL A 38 5.21 -5.82 10.52
N ALA A 39 4.49 -5.91 11.63
CA ALA A 39 3.59 -7.01 11.93
C ALA A 39 2.23 -6.48 12.37
N ALA A 40 1.18 -6.85 11.65
CA ALA A 40 -0.18 -6.50 12.01
C ALA A 40 -0.61 -7.13 13.33
N ASN A 41 -1.42 -6.43 14.10
CA ASN A 41 -2.15 -6.99 15.22
C ASN A 41 -3.43 -7.70 14.74
N HIS A 42 -3.25 -8.78 14.00
CA HIS A 42 -4.34 -9.57 13.42
C HIS A 42 -3.86 -11.02 13.21
N PRO A 43 -4.71 -12.05 13.34
CA PRO A 43 -4.33 -13.44 13.13
C PRO A 43 -3.84 -13.80 11.73
N CYS A 44 -4.11 -12.95 10.72
CA CYS A 44 -3.63 -13.16 9.34
C CYS A 44 -2.13 -13.49 9.32
N PRO A 45 -1.73 -14.64 8.76
CA PRO A 45 -0.38 -15.14 8.96
C PRO A 45 0.70 -14.45 8.15
N ILE A 46 0.37 -13.77 7.04
CA ILE A 46 1.37 -13.21 6.14
C ILE A 46 1.07 -11.78 5.67
N PHE A 47 -0.16 -11.46 5.27
CA PHE A 47 -0.47 -10.13 4.73
C PHE A 47 -0.25 -9.02 5.76
N VAL A 48 0.31 -7.89 5.31
CA VAL A 48 0.79 -6.77 6.12
C VAL A 48 1.79 -7.15 7.22
N ASN A 49 2.40 -8.34 7.12
CA ASN A 49 3.57 -8.74 7.86
C ASN A 49 4.75 -8.65 6.88
N ILE A 50 5.51 -7.58 6.93
CA ILE A 50 6.47 -7.22 5.88
C ILE A 50 7.86 -7.09 6.49
N ALA A 51 8.85 -7.68 5.80
CA ALA A 51 10.26 -7.41 5.99
C ALA A 51 10.79 -6.70 4.74
N MET A 52 11.42 -5.55 4.91
CA MET A 52 11.95 -4.75 3.81
C MET A 52 13.28 -4.13 4.19
N ARG A 53 14.27 -4.22 3.30
CA ARG A 53 15.56 -3.56 3.50
C ARG A 53 15.43 -2.05 3.25
N THR A 54 15.90 -1.24 4.18
CA THR A 54 15.87 0.23 4.12
C THR A 54 17.27 0.84 4.21
N GLY A 55 18.30 0.00 4.42
CA GLY A 55 19.70 0.42 4.58
C GLY A 55 20.69 -0.73 4.38
N PRO A 56 21.95 -0.55 4.74
CA PRO A 56 23.05 -1.45 4.35
C PRO A 56 23.18 -2.72 5.22
N ILE A 57 22.09 -3.40 5.52
CA ILE A 57 22.12 -4.69 6.19
C ILE A 57 22.43 -5.80 5.18
N GLY A 58 23.27 -6.80 5.55
CA GLY A 58 23.54 -7.96 4.71
C GLY A 58 22.32 -8.87 4.55
N ALA A 59 22.14 -9.46 3.36
CA ALA A 59 20.97 -10.23 2.98
C ALA A 59 20.66 -11.39 3.95
N ASN A 60 21.66 -12.23 4.28
CA ASN A 60 21.46 -13.37 5.19
C ASN A 60 21.06 -12.93 6.60
N GLU A 61 21.65 -11.82 7.09
CA GLU A 61 21.30 -11.26 8.39
C GLU A 61 19.88 -10.69 8.40
N ALA A 62 19.49 -9.99 7.33
CA ALA A 62 18.13 -9.49 7.17
C ALA A 62 17.09 -10.63 7.21
N LEU A 63 17.32 -11.71 6.44
CA LEU A 63 16.42 -12.87 6.44
C LEU A 63 16.39 -13.59 7.80
N ARG A 64 17.54 -13.75 8.46
CA ARG A 64 17.64 -14.36 9.77
C ARG A 64 16.83 -13.56 10.81
N ARG A 65 17.02 -12.23 10.87
CA ARG A 65 16.30 -11.32 11.79
C ARG A 65 14.81 -11.33 11.50
N SER A 66 14.42 -11.26 10.23
CA SER A 66 13.02 -11.33 9.80
C SER A 66 12.36 -12.62 10.30
N LYS A 67 12.98 -13.77 10.02
CA LYS A 67 12.46 -15.08 10.48
C LYS A 67 12.28 -15.12 12.00
N GLY A 68 13.27 -14.66 12.77
CA GLY A 68 13.20 -14.62 14.23
C GLY A 68 12.09 -13.72 14.74
N PHE A 69 11.96 -12.51 14.18
CA PHE A 69 10.94 -11.54 14.58
C PHE A 69 9.51 -12.06 14.37
N PHE A 70 9.22 -12.65 13.22
CA PHE A 70 7.88 -13.14 12.89
C PHE A 70 7.59 -14.48 13.57
N ALA A 71 8.55 -15.40 13.68
CA ALA A 71 8.39 -16.67 14.39
C ALA A 71 8.03 -16.45 15.87
N ALA A 72 8.67 -15.48 16.55
CA ALA A 72 8.35 -15.10 17.92
C ALA A 72 6.91 -14.59 18.11
N ARG A 73 6.21 -14.28 17.02
CA ARG A 73 4.82 -13.80 16.98
C ARG A 73 3.85 -14.82 16.36
N GLY A 74 4.32 -16.03 16.06
CA GLY A 74 3.51 -17.05 15.37
C GLY A 74 3.07 -16.64 13.96
N LYS A 75 3.90 -15.85 13.25
CA LYS A 75 3.60 -15.28 11.95
C LYS A 75 4.65 -15.65 10.90
N HIS A 76 4.27 -15.51 9.64
CA HIS A 76 5.17 -15.44 8.49
C HIS A 76 5.26 -13.99 7.99
N CYS A 77 6.18 -13.71 7.08
CA CYS A 77 6.26 -12.39 6.44
C CYS A 77 6.45 -12.50 4.94
N GLU A 78 6.02 -11.46 4.26
CA GLU A 78 6.49 -11.16 2.92
C GLU A 78 7.83 -10.44 3.01
N THR A 79 8.83 -10.95 2.30
CA THR A 79 10.09 -10.22 2.12
C THR A 79 9.99 -9.40 0.85
N TRP A 80 10.09 -8.09 0.98
CA TRP A 80 10.02 -7.13 -0.13
C TRP A 80 11.41 -6.72 -0.57
N THR A 81 11.68 -6.77 -1.87
CA THR A 81 12.94 -6.38 -2.50
C THR A 81 12.71 -5.36 -3.61
N LEU A 82 13.73 -4.52 -3.85
CA LEU A 82 13.80 -3.67 -5.04
C LEU A 82 14.54 -4.41 -6.16
N VAL A 83 13.83 -4.75 -7.21
CA VAL A 83 14.39 -5.44 -8.38
C VAL A 83 15.59 -4.64 -8.94
N GLY A 84 16.70 -5.32 -9.13
CA GLY A 84 17.94 -4.72 -9.62
C GLY A 84 18.78 -3.99 -8.56
N ARG A 85 18.22 -3.66 -7.39
CA ARG A 85 18.97 -3.04 -6.28
C ARG A 85 19.24 -4.01 -5.13
N ASP A 86 18.36 -4.98 -4.93
CA ASP A 86 18.41 -5.97 -3.86
C ASP A 86 18.76 -7.39 -4.39
N ALA A 87 19.60 -7.48 -5.41
CA ALA A 87 19.95 -8.77 -6.06
C ALA A 87 20.50 -9.80 -5.07
N ASP A 88 21.26 -9.38 -4.07
CA ASP A 88 21.78 -10.24 -3.00
C ASP A 88 20.66 -10.76 -2.08
N MET A 89 19.67 -9.92 -1.77
CA MET A 89 18.47 -10.32 -1.02
C MET A 89 17.61 -11.31 -1.81
N GLU A 90 17.42 -11.09 -3.11
CA GLU A 90 16.69 -12.00 -3.99
C GLU A 90 17.37 -13.37 -4.07
N GLN A 91 18.69 -13.39 -4.24
CA GLN A 91 19.49 -14.63 -4.24
C GLN A 91 19.37 -15.37 -2.90
N ALA A 92 19.49 -14.65 -1.78
CA ALA A 92 19.38 -15.22 -0.45
C ALA A 92 17.95 -15.76 -0.18
N ALA A 93 16.91 -15.06 -0.62
CA ALA A 93 15.53 -15.51 -0.50
C ALA A 93 15.29 -16.82 -1.26
N VAL A 94 15.75 -16.90 -2.52
CA VAL A 94 15.67 -18.13 -3.33
C VAL A 94 16.47 -19.27 -2.69
N ALA A 95 17.69 -19.01 -2.21
CA ALA A 95 18.52 -20.01 -1.52
C ALA A 95 17.87 -20.52 -0.22
N ALA A 96 17.06 -19.67 0.45
CA ALA A 96 16.26 -20.04 1.61
C ALA A 96 14.95 -20.80 1.25
N GLY A 97 14.73 -21.11 -0.03
CA GLY A 97 13.53 -21.83 -0.50
C GLY A 97 12.27 -20.94 -0.59
N MET A 98 12.42 -19.63 -0.49
CA MET A 98 11.30 -18.70 -0.67
C MET A 98 10.88 -18.65 -2.13
N ARG A 99 9.60 -18.40 -2.38
CA ARG A 99 9.04 -18.27 -3.73
C ARG A 99 8.57 -16.86 -4.00
N VAL A 100 8.71 -16.42 -5.24
CA VAL A 100 8.15 -15.15 -5.69
C VAL A 100 6.62 -15.21 -5.54
N ALA A 101 6.06 -14.21 -4.86
CA ALA A 101 4.64 -14.06 -4.65
C ALA A 101 4.02 -13.11 -5.69
N ILE A 102 4.54 -11.87 -5.75
CA ILE A 102 4.05 -10.85 -6.68
C ILE A 102 5.18 -9.90 -7.08
N GLU A 103 5.05 -9.32 -8.27
CA GLU A 103 5.82 -8.14 -8.69
C GLU A 103 4.88 -6.95 -8.88
N MET A 104 5.30 -5.79 -8.40
CA MET A 104 4.53 -4.57 -8.47
C MET A 104 5.40 -3.42 -8.98
N PRO A 105 5.02 -2.73 -10.08
CA PRO A 105 5.69 -1.48 -10.44
C PRO A 105 5.44 -0.44 -9.35
N GLY A 106 6.51 0.20 -8.89
CA GLY A 106 6.46 1.41 -8.10
C GLY A 106 6.41 2.61 -9.05
N MET A 107 5.30 3.33 -8.99
CA MET A 107 5.02 4.40 -9.94
C MET A 107 4.96 5.75 -9.23
N VAL A 108 5.38 6.80 -9.94
CA VAL A 108 5.37 8.18 -9.42
C VAL A 108 4.68 9.14 -10.36
N LEU A 109 4.18 10.24 -9.77
CA LEU A 109 3.61 11.38 -10.47
C LEU A 109 4.14 12.68 -9.86
N HIS A 110 4.75 13.54 -10.70
CA HIS A 110 5.40 14.78 -10.24
C HIS A 110 4.50 16.02 -10.23
N HIS A 111 3.30 15.91 -10.78
CA HIS A 111 2.35 17.01 -10.86
C HIS A 111 0.97 16.56 -10.44
N SER A 112 0.21 17.46 -9.82
CA SER A 112 -1.17 17.20 -9.48
C SER A 112 -1.98 16.84 -10.73
N PRO A 113 -2.67 15.68 -10.78
CA PRO A 113 -3.39 15.26 -11.96
C PRO A 113 -4.63 16.13 -12.18
N GLU A 114 -5.10 16.20 -13.43
CA GLU A 114 -6.43 16.72 -13.72
C GLU A 114 -7.50 15.80 -13.13
N MET A 115 -8.60 16.39 -12.65
CA MET A 115 -9.74 15.60 -12.22
C MET A 115 -10.44 14.98 -13.42
N PRO A 116 -10.66 13.66 -13.44
CA PRO A 116 -11.51 13.05 -14.45
C PRO A 116 -12.94 13.61 -14.35
N GLU A 117 -13.66 13.57 -15.46
CA GLU A 117 -15.10 13.78 -15.44
C GLU A 117 -15.77 12.84 -14.45
N ILE A 118 -16.69 13.37 -13.65
CA ILE A 118 -17.45 12.56 -12.70
C ILE A 118 -18.46 11.71 -13.48
N PRO A 119 -18.38 10.36 -13.40
CA PRO A 119 -19.34 9.51 -14.10
C PRO A 119 -20.79 9.80 -13.66
N ALA A 120 -21.73 9.57 -14.58
CA ALA A 120 -23.15 9.70 -14.26
C ALA A 120 -23.53 8.92 -13.01
N GLU A 121 -24.41 9.46 -12.19
CA GLU A 121 -24.86 8.86 -10.92
C GLU A 121 -23.73 8.61 -9.89
N ALA A 122 -22.52 9.19 -10.10
CA ALA A 122 -21.42 9.13 -9.16
C ALA A 122 -21.29 10.41 -8.33
N GLU A 123 -20.87 10.26 -7.08
CA GLU A 123 -20.57 11.35 -6.15
C GLU A 123 -19.24 11.08 -5.45
N LEU A 124 -18.33 12.03 -5.50
CA LEU A 124 -17.04 11.96 -4.79
C LEU A 124 -17.17 12.60 -3.40
N ARG A 125 -16.88 11.83 -2.36
CA ARG A 125 -16.92 12.28 -0.97
C ARG A 125 -15.58 12.11 -0.28
N ARG A 126 -15.12 13.13 0.42
CA ARG A 126 -13.97 13.01 1.33
C ARG A 126 -14.42 12.35 2.64
N VAL A 127 -13.59 11.45 3.16
CA VAL A 127 -13.80 10.86 4.50
C VAL A 127 -13.51 11.92 5.55
N LYS A 128 -14.51 12.29 6.34
CA LYS A 128 -14.43 13.34 7.37
C LYS A 128 -14.99 12.91 8.73
N ASP A 129 -15.64 11.77 8.77
CA ASP A 129 -16.31 11.25 9.96
C ASP A 129 -16.29 9.71 10.00
N ALA A 130 -16.80 9.17 11.10
CA ALA A 130 -16.83 7.73 11.33
C ALA A 130 -17.73 6.95 10.35
N GLN A 131 -18.82 7.58 9.83
CA GLN A 131 -19.67 6.92 8.85
C GLN A 131 -18.94 6.77 7.52
N ALA A 132 -18.33 7.86 7.01
CA ALA A 132 -17.56 7.82 5.79
C ALA A 132 -16.33 6.87 5.91
N ALA A 133 -15.76 6.72 7.11
CA ALA A 133 -14.71 5.74 7.37
C ALA A 133 -15.23 4.29 7.27
N ARG A 134 -16.45 4.00 7.73
CA ARG A 134 -17.10 2.69 7.54
C ARG A 134 -17.38 2.40 6.06
N ASP A 135 -17.85 3.41 5.33
CA ASP A 135 -18.10 3.28 3.89
C ASP A 135 -16.81 2.96 3.13
N PHE A 136 -15.69 3.61 3.51
CA PHE A 136 -14.36 3.31 2.97
C PHE A 136 -13.96 1.87 3.29
N ALA A 137 -14.08 1.44 4.54
CA ALA A 137 -13.74 0.08 4.98
C ALA A 137 -14.56 -0.97 4.22
N GLN A 138 -15.86 -0.76 4.06
CA GLN A 138 -16.74 -1.66 3.30
C GLN A 138 -16.22 -1.84 1.87
N VAL A 139 -15.97 -0.76 1.14
CA VAL A 139 -15.47 -0.83 -0.25
C VAL A 139 -14.11 -1.52 -0.32
N ALA A 140 -13.21 -1.24 0.62
CA ALA A 140 -11.89 -1.88 0.67
C ALA A 140 -12.02 -3.39 0.90
N VAL A 141 -12.89 -3.82 1.83
CA VAL A 141 -13.17 -5.25 2.07
C VAL A 141 -13.76 -5.92 0.82
N GLU A 142 -14.76 -5.30 0.18
CA GLU A 142 -15.38 -5.86 -1.02
C GLU A 142 -14.42 -5.90 -2.22
N GLY A 143 -13.55 -4.89 -2.34
CA GLY A 143 -12.60 -4.78 -3.46
C GLY A 143 -11.40 -5.71 -3.37
N PHE A 144 -10.88 -5.95 -2.16
CA PHE A 144 -9.68 -6.76 -1.90
C PHE A 144 -9.94 -8.08 -1.18
N GLY A 145 -11.06 -8.21 -0.47
CA GLY A 145 -11.30 -9.33 0.45
C GLY A 145 -11.32 -10.71 -0.20
N GLY A 146 -11.53 -10.79 -1.51
CA GLY A 146 -11.47 -12.04 -2.26
C GLY A 146 -10.06 -12.46 -2.71
N GLU A 147 -9.03 -11.66 -2.46
CA GLU A 147 -7.66 -11.96 -2.91
C GLU A 147 -7.01 -13.11 -2.13
N ALA A 148 -7.36 -13.24 -0.84
CA ALA A 148 -6.91 -14.38 -0.03
C ALA A 148 -7.80 -14.62 1.19
N PRO A 149 -7.82 -15.85 1.75
CA PRO A 149 -8.56 -16.17 2.96
C PRO A 149 -8.14 -15.28 4.15
N GLY A 150 -9.12 -14.66 4.83
CA GLY A 150 -8.89 -13.79 5.98
C GLY A 150 -8.41 -12.37 5.63
N PHE A 151 -8.15 -12.07 4.36
CA PHE A 151 -7.68 -10.74 3.98
C PHE A 151 -8.77 -9.66 4.18
N GLY A 152 -10.03 -10.00 3.91
CA GLY A 152 -11.17 -9.11 4.19
C GLY A 152 -11.28 -8.73 5.66
N ASP A 153 -11.14 -9.69 6.58
CA ASP A 153 -11.17 -9.45 8.02
C ASP A 153 -10.02 -8.54 8.47
N LEU A 154 -8.83 -8.77 7.91
CA LEU A 154 -7.66 -7.92 8.15
C LEU A 154 -7.92 -6.48 7.70
N ILE A 155 -8.45 -6.27 6.50
CA ILE A 155 -8.80 -4.93 5.98
C ILE A 155 -9.84 -4.27 6.88
N GLY A 156 -10.86 -5.01 7.29
CA GLY A 156 -11.87 -4.55 8.26
C GLY A 156 -11.23 -4.10 9.57
N THR A 157 -10.23 -4.83 10.07
CA THR A 157 -9.48 -4.47 11.28
C THR A 157 -8.64 -3.20 11.08
N ILE A 158 -7.95 -3.07 9.94
CA ILE A 158 -7.14 -1.88 9.60
C ILE A 158 -7.99 -0.61 9.63
N PHE A 159 -9.18 -0.64 9.06
CA PHE A 159 -10.06 0.52 8.94
C PHE A 159 -11.15 0.61 10.02
N SER A 160 -11.21 -0.33 10.98
CA SER A 160 -12.14 -0.28 12.11
C SER A 160 -11.95 0.97 12.99
N GLN A 161 -10.72 1.52 12.99
CA GLN A 161 -10.38 2.71 13.75
C GLN A 161 -10.44 3.95 12.85
N PRO A 162 -11.41 4.87 13.03
CA PRO A 162 -11.51 6.07 12.19
C PRO A 162 -10.22 6.88 12.12
N ARG A 163 -9.38 6.87 13.17
CA ARG A 163 -8.06 7.53 13.19
C ARG A 163 -7.13 7.11 12.06
N SER A 164 -7.30 5.91 11.49
CA SER A 164 -6.50 5.43 10.36
C SER A 164 -6.75 6.27 9.10
N LEU A 165 -7.95 6.83 8.96
CA LEU A 165 -8.38 7.60 7.80
C LEU A 165 -8.51 9.12 8.07
N LEU A 166 -8.61 9.52 9.35
CA LEU A 166 -8.88 10.90 9.77
C LEU A 166 -7.64 11.62 10.30
N ALA A 167 -6.47 11.04 10.17
CA ALA A 167 -5.22 11.68 10.60
C ALA A 167 -4.88 12.90 9.72
N PRO A 168 -4.19 13.93 10.27
CA PRO A 168 -3.91 15.17 9.55
C PRO A 168 -3.07 15.00 8.28
N ASP A 169 -2.24 13.96 8.23
CA ASP A 169 -1.38 13.59 7.09
C ASP A 169 -2.10 12.69 6.07
N THR A 170 -3.39 12.42 6.28
CA THR A 170 -4.16 11.49 5.47
C THR A 170 -5.35 12.18 4.80
N ALA A 171 -5.59 11.88 3.54
CA ALA A 171 -6.79 12.30 2.82
C ALA A 171 -7.41 11.10 2.12
N ALA A 172 -8.53 10.60 2.64
CA ALA A 172 -9.25 9.46 2.11
C ALA A 172 -10.53 9.90 1.39
N PHE A 173 -10.90 9.16 0.36
CA PHE A 173 -12.06 9.44 -0.47
C PHE A 173 -12.87 8.17 -0.73
N VAL A 174 -14.18 8.34 -0.79
CA VAL A 174 -15.16 7.34 -1.25
C VAL A 174 -15.91 7.92 -2.44
N VAL A 175 -15.97 7.18 -3.52
CA VAL A 175 -16.90 7.46 -4.63
C VAL A 175 -18.14 6.63 -4.40
N TRP A 176 -19.27 7.31 -4.29
CA TRP A 176 -20.59 6.72 -4.29
C TRP A 176 -21.09 6.59 -5.73
N HIS A 177 -21.78 5.53 -6.02
CA HIS A 177 -22.41 5.31 -7.32
C HIS A 177 -23.78 4.67 -7.13
N ARG A 178 -24.82 5.27 -7.69
CA ARG A 178 -26.22 4.81 -7.55
C ARG A 178 -26.65 4.65 -6.09
N GLY A 179 -26.23 5.57 -5.23
CA GLY A 179 -26.57 5.57 -3.82
C GLY A 179 -25.79 4.61 -2.92
N HIS A 180 -24.76 3.93 -3.44
CA HIS A 180 -23.91 2.99 -2.68
C HIS A 180 -22.42 3.37 -2.76
N PRO A 181 -21.62 3.15 -1.69
CA PRO A 181 -20.18 3.30 -1.76
C PRO A 181 -19.60 2.28 -2.74
N ALA A 182 -18.77 2.72 -3.69
CA ALA A 182 -18.36 1.93 -4.84
C ALA A 182 -16.85 1.91 -5.12
N ALA A 183 -16.13 3.00 -4.82
CA ALA A 183 -14.67 3.01 -4.97
C ALA A 183 -14.01 3.86 -3.87
N THR A 184 -12.76 3.54 -3.56
CA THR A 184 -11.95 4.24 -2.56
C THR A 184 -10.56 4.53 -3.07
N ALA A 185 -9.93 5.53 -2.48
CA ALA A 185 -8.49 5.77 -2.50
C ALA A 185 -8.12 6.65 -1.30
N LEU A 186 -6.89 6.51 -0.80
CA LEU A 186 -6.33 7.46 0.16
C LEU A 186 -4.95 7.94 -0.27
N SER A 187 -4.60 9.12 0.21
CA SER A 187 -3.25 9.67 0.21
C SER A 187 -2.75 9.75 1.65
N MET A 188 -1.51 9.36 1.89
CA MET A 188 -0.80 9.57 3.14
C MET A 188 0.51 10.32 2.86
N LEU A 189 0.67 11.50 3.47
CA LEU A 189 1.86 12.32 3.31
C LEU A 189 2.91 11.94 4.35
N GLN A 190 4.09 11.50 3.90
CA GLN A 190 5.26 11.27 4.73
C GLN A 190 6.50 11.80 4.00
N ASP A 191 7.34 12.58 4.67
CA ASP A 191 8.62 13.12 4.17
C ASP A 191 8.50 13.82 2.79
N GLY A 192 7.41 14.58 2.60
CA GLY A 192 7.15 15.30 1.34
C GLY A 192 6.76 14.41 0.16
N VAL A 193 6.40 13.16 0.39
CA VAL A 193 5.87 12.25 -0.65
C VAL A 193 4.47 11.81 -0.27
N ALA A 194 3.53 11.92 -1.22
CA ALA A 194 2.17 11.44 -1.05
C ALA A 194 2.08 9.98 -1.52
N TRP A 195 2.06 9.04 -0.59
CA TRP A 195 1.74 7.66 -0.94
C TRP A 195 0.25 7.52 -1.24
N ILE A 196 -0.09 6.92 -2.38
CA ILE A 196 -1.47 6.67 -2.81
C ILE A 196 -1.75 5.18 -2.66
N GLY A 197 -2.69 4.83 -1.82
CA GLY A 197 -2.99 3.43 -1.56
C GLY A 197 -4.45 3.16 -1.27
N TRP A 198 -4.72 1.87 -1.01
CA TRP A 198 -6.07 1.36 -0.73
C TRP A 198 -7.07 1.77 -1.81
N VAL A 199 -6.59 1.75 -3.07
CA VAL A 199 -7.42 1.98 -4.24
C VAL A 199 -8.22 0.72 -4.52
N ALA A 200 -9.48 0.76 -4.22
CA ALA A 200 -10.40 -0.34 -4.42
C ALA A 200 -11.62 0.11 -5.23
N THR A 201 -12.22 -0.82 -5.96
CA THR A 201 -13.53 -0.66 -6.59
C THR A 201 -14.31 -1.96 -6.41
N THR A 202 -15.53 -1.86 -5.90
CA THR A 202 -16.40 -3.03 -5.71
C THR A 202 -16.58 -3.78 -7.03
N PRO A 203 -16.63 -5.11 -7.05
CA PRO A 203 -16.66 -5.90 -8.29
C PRO A 203 -17.75 -5.45 -9.29
N GLN A 204 -18.95 -5.15 -8.79
CA GLN A 204 -20.08 -4.71 -9.58
C GLN A 204 -19.95 -3.30 -10.17
N SER A 205 -19.00 -2.50 -9.66
CA SER A 205 -18.78 -1.10 -10.08
C SER A 205 -17.51 -0.91 -10.90
N ARG A 206 -16.79 -1.99 -11.22
CA ARG A 206 -15.57 -1.95 -12.03
C ARG A 206 -15.86 -1.50 -13.47
N GLY A 207 -14.83 -0.97 -14.15
CA GLY A 207 -14.92 -0.53 -15.56
C GLY A 207 -15.62 0.81 -15.78
N GLN A 208 -16.11 1.48 -14.74
CA GLN A 208 -16.90 2.73 -14.82
C GLN A 208 -16.09 4.01 -14.50
N GLY A 209 -14.77 3.92 -14.39
CA GLY A 209 -13.91 5.08 -14.09
C GLY A 209 -13.87 5.52 -12.63
N LEU A 210 -14.62 4.87 -11.71
CA LEU A 210 -14.75 5.29 -10.32
C LEU A 210 -13.42 5.21 -9.54
N GLY A 211 -12.66 4.14 -9.75
CA GLY A 211 -11.32 4.00 -9.16
C GLY A 211 -10.35 5.07 -9.63
N ARG A 212 -10.41 5.46 -10.93
CA ARG A 212 -9.63 6.57 -11.47
C ARG A 212 -10.01 7.90 -10.81
N LEU A 213 -11.29 8.14 -10.61
CA LEU A 213 -11.81 9.34 -9.94
C LEU A 213 -11.31 9.41 -8.49
N ALA A 214 -11.45 8.33 -7.72
CA ALA A 214 -10.98 8.25 -6.34
C ALA A 214 -9.46 8.50 -6.25
N THR A 215 -8.68 7.84 -7.12
CA THR A 215 -7.21 7.99 -7.19
C THR A 215 -6.82 9.42 -7.49
N ALA A 216 -7.43 10.06 -8.49
CA ALA A 216 -7.15 11.46 -8.83
C ALA A 216 -7.41 12.39 -7.65
N ALA A 217 -8.54 12.20 -6.95
CA ALA A 217 -8.89 13.00 -5.78
C ALA A 217 -7.89 12.83 -4.63
N ALA A 218 -7.51 11.59 -4.31
CA ALA A 218 -6.52 11.30 -3.29
C ALA A 218 -5.14 11.90 -3.64
N THR A 219 -4.72 11.75 -4.90
CA THR A 219 -3.45 12.30 -5.38
C THR A 219 -3.43 13.83 -5.30
N ARG A 220 -4.48 14.51 -5.76
CA ARG A 220 -4.60 15.97 -5.63
C ARG A 220 -4.55 16.44 -4.19
N ALA A 221 -5.22 15.72 -3.30
CA ALA A 221 -5.19 16.04 -1.87
C ALA A 221 -3.78 15.88 -1.28
N GLY A 222 -3.00 14.88 -1.71
CA GLY A 222 -1.60 14.73 -1.33
C GLY A 222 -0.75 15.93 -1.72
N PHE A 223 -0.91 16.44 -2.95
CA PHE A 223 -0.25 17.69 -3.37
C PHE A 223 -0.73 18.91 -2.58
N THR A 224 -2.02 18.97 -2.23
CA THR A 224 -2.55 20.06 -1.37
C THR A 224 -1.98 19.99 0.06
N LEU A 225 -1.65 18.81 0.55
CA LEU A 225 -0.97 18.62 1.83
C LEU A 225 0.54 18.98 1.77
N GLY A 226 1.08 19.27 0.59
CA GLY A 226 2.46 19.72 0.41
C GLY A 226 3.42 18.68 -0.15
N ALA A 227 2.93 17.63 -0.83
CA ALA A 227 3.81 16.65 -1.45
C ALA A 227 4.58 17.23 -2.65
N ASP A 228 5.87 16.88 -2.76
CA ASP A 228 6.72 17.15 -3.92
C ASP A 228 6.35 16.28 -5.11
N PHE A 229 5.94 15.04 -4.83
CA PHE A 229 5.44 14.07 -5.79
C PHE A 229 4.55 13.03 -5.10
N ALA A 230 3.77 12.28 -5.90
CA ALA A 230 3.00 11.15 -5.43
C ALA A 230 3.65 9.83 -5.84
N SER A 231 3.50 8.79 -5.00
CA SER A 231 3.99 7.43 -5.26
C SER A 231 2.92 6.38 -4.96
N LEU A 232 3.00 5.23 -5.60
CA LEU A 232 2.16 4.05 -5.34
C LEU A 232 2.84 2.77 -5.83
N GLU A 233 2.40 1.63 -5.31
CA GLU A 233 2.71 0.31 -5.82
C GLU A 233 1.47 -0.23 -6.55
N ALA A 234 1.63 -0.50 -7.86
CA ALA A 234 0.51 -0.88 -8.70
C ALA A 234 0.33 -2.40 -8.76
N THR A 235 -0.90 -2.85 -8.56
CA THR A 235 -1.26 -4.20 -9.01
C THR A 235 -1.41 -4.23 -10.53
N LYS A 236 -1.35 -5.42 -11.13
CA LYS A 236 -1.56 -5.60 -12.57
C LYS A 236 -2.89 -4.98 -13.07
N MET A 237 -3.92 -5.01 -12.23
CA MET A 237 -5.22 -4.40 -12.55
C MET A 237 -5.21 -2.87 -12.41
N GLY A 238 -4.44 -2.34 -11.46
CA GLY A 238 -4.35 -0.90 -11.18
C GLY A 238 -3.44 -0.14 -12.13
N GLU A 239 -2.37 -0.76 -12.62
CA GLU A 239 -1.36 -0.12 -13.46
C GLU A 239 -1.93 0.70 -14.64
N PRO A 240 -2.90 0.18 -15.45
CA PRO A 240 -3.49 0.97 -16.54
C PRO A 240 -4.29 2.19 -16.04
N VAL A 241 -4.86 2.13 -14.84
CA VAL A 241 -5.59 3.26 -14.23
C VAL A 241 -4.62 4.38 -13.89
N TYR A 242 -3.50 4.04 -13.26
CA TYR A 242 -2.49 5.00 -12.81
C TYR A 242 -1.72 5.61 -13.98
N SER A 243 -1.38 4.80 -15.00
CA SER A 243 -0.75 5.31 -16.23
C SER A 243 -1.61 6.36 -16.95
N ARG A 244 -2.94 6.20 -16.96
CA ARG A 244 -3.88 7.18 -17.52
C ARG A 244 -3.97 8.48 -16.70
N LEU A 245 -3.55 8.47 -15.44
CA LEU A 245 -3.42 9.65 -14.59
C LEU A 245 -2.03 10.31 -14.71
N GLY A 246 -1.13 9.71 -15.48
CA GLY A 246 0.23 10.20 -15.71
C GLY A 246 1.30 9.62 -14.80
N PHE A 247 0.97 8.67 -13.94
CA PHE A 247 1.97 7.94 -13.17
C PHE A 247 2.89 7.15 -14.09
N ARG A 248 4.18 7.12 -13.76
CA ARG A 248 5.21 6.38 -14.50
C ARG A 248 5.97 5.46 -13.58
N GLU A 249 6.26 4.24 -14.04
CA GLU A 249 7.13 3.31 -13.33
C GLU A 249 8.55 3.86 -13.26
N ILE A 250 9.15 3.82 -12.07
CA ILE A 250 10.56 4.19 -11.82
C ILE A 250 11.32 3.12 -11.04
N LEU A 251 10.62 2.20 -10.43
CA LEU A 251 11.18 1.08 -9.67
C LEU A 251 10.21 -0.09 -9.72
N ARG A 252 10.67 -1.26 -9.28
CA ARG A 252 9.82 -2.45 -9.19
C ARG A 252 10.08 -3.17 -7.89
N TYR A 253 9.03 -3.51 -7.16
CA TYR A 253 9.09 -4.39 -6.01
C TYR A 253 8.83 -5.82 -6.43
N ARG A 254 9.54 -6.75 -5.78
CA ARG A 254 9.25 -8.18 -5.83
C ARG A 254 9.09 -8.69 -4.42
N THR A 255 8.03 -9.46 -4.17
CA THR A 255 7.79 -10.03 -2.86
C THR A 255 8.02 -11.53 -2.86
N TYR A 256 8.46 -12.04 -1.73
CA TYR A 256 8.76 -13.45 -1.53
C TYR A 256 8.00 -13.98 -0.33
N TRP A 257 7.37 -15.14 -0.50
CA TRP A 257 6.76 -15.89 0.58
C TRP A 257 7.67 -17.00 1.08
N PRO A 258 7.72 -17.25 2.40
CA PRO A 258 8.52 -18.32 2.96
C PRO A 258 7.98 -19.70 2.55
N PRO A 259 8.83 -20.74 2.52
CA PRO A 259 8.44 -22.08 2.06
C PRO A 259 7.34 -22.72 2.92
N GLU A 260 7.22 -22.33 4.19
CA GLU A 260 6.21 -22.82 5.12
C GLU A 260 4.80 -22.29 4.82
N TYR A 261 4.69 -21.16 4.11
CA TYR A 261 3.40 -20.60 3.75
C TYR A 261 2.99 -21.08 2.35
N LYS A 262 1.88 -21.80 2.28
CA LYS A 262 1.42 -22.43 1.03
C LYS A 262 0.39 -21.59 0.24
N GLY A 263 -0.09 -20.45 0.82
CA GLY A 263 -1.11 -19.59 0.19
C GLY A 263 -2.51 -20.05 0.49
#